data_5aced0e98226d20efd97b003969767cb
#
_entry.id   5aced0e98226d20efd97b003969767cb
#
_cell.length_a   1.000
_cell.length_b   1.000
_cell.length_c   1.000
_cell.angle_alpha   90.00
_cell.angle_beta   90.00
_cell.angle_gamma   90.00
#
_symmetry.space_group_name_H-M   'P 1'
#
loop_
_entity.id
_entity.type
_entity.pdbx_description
1 polymer ?
#
loop_
_entity_poly.entity_id
_entity_poly.type
_entity_poly.pdbx_seq_one_letter_code
_entity_poly.pdbx_strand_id
1 'polypeptide(L)'
;MAGKKSEKLPGKNQSQGEKPKLLSGGNPQIAKGDGDSVVQDYIAAMPGWKGDVGRCLDSIITRTLPKVQKAVRWNTPFYGMEGQGWFLGFHCITKYVKVTFFRGASLRPAPPVKSKQIEVRYFHIFEEDKIDEEQLTDWILQASKLPGESLF
;
A
#
# COMPACT_ATOMS: atom_id res chain seq x y z
N MET A 1 6.39 -34.77 0.32
CA MET A 1 6.40 -34.56 0.01
C MET A 1 6.31 -33.89 -0.44
N ALA A 2 6.40 -33.75 -0.19
CA ALA A 2 6.27 -33.33 -0.51
C ALA A 2 6.25 -32.69 -0.91
N GLY A 3 6.33 -32.56 -0.77
CA GLY A 3 6.29 -32.16 -1.04
C GLY A 3 6.37 -31.42 -1.11
N LYS A 4 6.53 -31.50 -0.91
CA LYS A 4 6.51 -30.93 -0.92
C LYS A 4 6.84 -30.12 -0.89
N LYS A 5 7.22 -30.11 -0.68
CA LYS A 5 7.39 -29.45 -0.65
C LYS A 5 7.99 -28.66 -0.93
N SER A 6 8.28 -28.63 -0.93
CA SER A 6 8.65 -28.09 -1.20
C SER A 6 9.19 -27.31 -1.54
N GLU A 7 9.60 -27.03 -1.70
CA GLU A 7 9.75 -26.50 -1.98
C GLU A 7 9.92 -25.50 -2.13
N LYS A 8 10.41 -25.16 -2.01
CA LYS A 8 10.21 -24.29 -2.10
C LYS A 8 10.67 -23.33 -2.43
N LEU A 9 10.78 -22.88 -2.61
CA LEU A 9 10.84 -22.02 -3.05
C LEU A 9 11.14 -21.06 -2.83
N PRO A 10 11.64 -20.79 -2.80
CA PRO A 10 11.82 -19.82 -2.45
C PRO A 10 11.44 -18.68 -2.53
N GLY A 11 11.22 -18.44 -2.39
CA GLY A 11 10.76 -17.61 -2.35
C GLY A 11 9.99 -17.30 -2.22
N LYS A 12 9.63 -17.64 -2.42
CA LYS A 12 8.77 -17.41 -2.30
C LYS A 12 8.28 -17.65 -1.57
N ASN A 13 8.36 -17.68 -1.29
CA ASN A 13 7.81 -18.01 -0.66
C ASN A 13 7.22 -18.30 -0.03
N GLN A 14 7.05 -18.08 0.10
CA GLN A 14 6.45 -18.40 0.67
C GLN A 14 5.80 -19.34 0.75
N SER A 15 5.77 -19.42 1.21
CA SER A 15 5.22 -20.47 1.24
C SER A 15 4.06 -20.85 0.84
N GLN A 16 4.06 -21.40 0.50
CA GLN A 16 3.06 -21.88 -0.13
C GLN A 16 1.98 -22.25 0.70
N GLY A 17 0.86 -21.87 0.68
CA GLY A 17 -0.24 -22.19 1.49
C GLY A 17 -0.19 -21.64 2.91
N GLU A 18 0.96 -21.22 3.36
CA GLU A 18 1.09 -20.60 4.65
C GLU A 18 0.78 -19.14 4.55
N LYS A 19 -0.12 -18.66 5.40
CA LYS A 19 -0.47 -17.25 5.39
C LYS A 19 0.48 -16.46 6.25
N PRO A 20 0.83 -15.24 5.86
CA PRO A 20 1.63 -14.38 6.72
C PRO A 20 0.95 -14.13 8.05
N LYS A 21 1.76 -13.95 9.06
CA LYS A 21 1.28 -13.57 10.37
C LYS A 21 0.66 -12.18 10.28
N LEU A 22 -0.41 -11.96 11.04
CA LEU A 22 -1.02 -10.64 11.13
C LEU A 22 -0.50 -9.95 12.38
N LEU A 23 -0.07 -8.71 12.21
CA LEU A 23 0.41 -7.88 13.29
C LEU A 23 -0.74 -7.06 13.86
N SER A 24 -0.43 -6.13 14.77
CA SER A 24 -1.44 -5.27 15.36
C SER A 24 -2.28 -4.60 14.26
N GLY A 25 -3.58 -4.52 14.47
CA GLY A 25 -4.49 -3.94 13.49
C GLY A 25 -4.79 -4.83 12.31
N GLY A 26 -4.30 -6.08 12.33
CA GLY A 26 -4.49 -6.99 11.21
C GLY A 26 -3.53 -6.74 10.07
N ASN A 27 -2.43 -6.03 10.33
CA ASN A 27 -1.47 -5.71 9.27
C ASN A 27 -0.59 -6.92 8.96
N PRO A 28 -0.49 -7.35 7.70
CA PRO A 28 0.32 -8.51 7.36
C PRO A 28 1.81 -8.28 7.61
N GLN A 29 2.48 -9.30 8.12
CA GLN A 29 3.93 -9.28 8.25
C GLN A 29 4.51 -9.84 6.95
N ILE A 30 5.13 -8.97 6.15
CA ILE A 30 5.66 -9.33 4.84
C ILE A 30 7.12 -8.89 4.78
N ALA A 31 7.99 -9.81 4.36
CA ALA A 31 9.40 -9.47 4.17
C ALA A 31 9.53 -8.36 3.13
N LYS A 32 10.52 -7.49 3.33
CA LYS A 32 10.74 -6.40 2.38
C LYS A 32 11.03 -6.95 0.99
N GLY A 33 10.65 -6.20 -0.01
CA GLY A 33 10.89 -6.58 -1.40
C GLY A 33 10.48 -5.47 -2.32
N ASP A 34 10.94 -5.57 -3.56
CA ASP A 34 10.63 -4.59 -4.59
C ASP A 34 9.72 -5.20 -5.63
N GLY A 35 8.88 -4.35 -6.23
CA GLY A 35 8.05 -4.75 -7.37
C GLY A 35 6.64 -5.12 -6.97
N ASP A 36 5.87 -5.49 -7.99
CA ASP A 36 4.45 -5.75 -7.83
C ASP A 36 4.18 -7.02 -7.01
N SER A 37 5.00 -8.05 -7.20
CA SER A 37 4.73 -9.35 -6.59
C SER A 37 4.63 -9.27 -5.07
N VAL A 38 5.56 -8.55 -4.43
CA VAL A 38 5.56 -8.45 -2.97
C VAL A 38 4.37 -7.62 -2.48
N VAL A 39 3.94 -6.63 -3.26
CA VAL A 39 2.75 -5.85 -2.91
C VAL A 39 1.50 -6.73 -3.02
N GLN A 40 1.43 -7.58 -4.04
CA GLN A 40 0.29 -8.49 -4.17
C GLN A 40 0.26 -9.50 -3.02
N ASP A 41 1.42 -9.95 -2.56
CA ASP A 41 1.48 -10.83 -1.38
C ASP A 41 0.90 -10.13 -0.14
N TYR A 42 1.25 -8.86 0.04
CA TYR A 42 0.71 -8.08 1.15
C TYR A 42 -0.83 -7.96 1.03
N ILE A 43 -1.30 -7.59 -0.15
CA ILE A 43 -2.73 -7.39 -0.36
C ILE A 43 -3.50 -8.69 -0.15
N ALA A 44 -2.96 -9.81 -0.64
CA ALA A 44 -3.61 -11.11 -0.47
C ALA A 44 -3.73 -11.50 1.00
N ALA A 45 -2.84 -10.99 1.84
CA ALA A 45 -2.84 -11.31 3.27
C ALA A 45 -3.66 -10.31 4.11
N MET A 46 -4.12 -9.21 3.52
CA MET A 46 -4.97 -8.26 4.25
C MET A 46 -6.28 -8.93 4.63
N PRO A 47 -6.71 -8.83 5.91
CA PRO A 47 -7.87 -9.60 6.37
C PRO A 47 -9.19 -8.97 5.94
N GLY A 48 -10.10 -9.83 5.47
CA GLY A 48 -11.50 -9.46 5.23
C GLY A 48 -11.65 -8.28 4.30
N TRP A 49 -12.48 -7.33 4.71
CA TRP A 49 -12.81 -6.16 3.89
C TRP A 49 -11.58 -5.30 3.58
N LYS A 50 -10.54 -5.39 4.41
CA LYS A 50 -9.33 -4.61 4.14
C LYS A 50 -8.63 -5.07 2.88
N GLY A 51 -8.71 -6.38 2.58
CA GLY A 51 -8.19 -6.89 1.33
C GLY A 51 -8.87 -6.27 0.11
N ASP A 52 -10.19 -6.09 0.19
CA ASP A 52 -10.92 -5.42 -0.89
C ASP A 52 -10.44 -3.98 -1.07
N VAL A 53 -10.20 -3.28 0.03
CA VAL A 53 -9.67 -1.92 -0.02
C VAL A 53 -8.30 -1.92 -0.68
N GLY A 54 -7.43 -2.85 -0.28
CA GLY A 54 -6.08 -2.94 -0.86
C GLY A 54 -6.12 -3.19 -2.36
N ARG A 55 -6.97 -4.11 -2.80
CA ARG A 55 -7.11 -4.38 -4.24
C ARG A 55 -7.62 -3.16 -4.99
N CYS A 56 -8.58 -2.46 -4.40
CA CYS A 56 -9.14 -1.27 -5.02
C CYS A 56 -8.08 -0.17 -5.14
N LEU A 57 -7.34 0.09 -4.07
CA LEU A 57 -6.29 1.09 -4.08
C LEU A 57 -5.23 0.76 -5.14
N ASP A 58 -4.75 -0.47 -5.13
CA ASP A 58 -3.71 -0.88 -6.08
C ASP A 58 -4.21 -0.75 -7.52
N SER A 59 -5.45 -1.12 -7.76
CA SER A 59 -6.04 -1.04 -9.09
C SER A 59 -6.12 0.42 -9.56
N ILE A 60 -6.59 1.32 -8.70
CA ILE A 60 -6.68 2.74 -9.05
C ILE A 60 -5.29 3.30 -9.34
N ILE A 61 -4.32 2.99 -8.48
CA ILE A 61 -2.96 3.51 -8.64
C ILE A 61 -2.33 3.00 -9.93
N THR A 62 -2.44 1.70 -10.18
CA THR A 62 -1.82 1.09 -11.35
C THR A 62 -2.46 1.58 -12.65
N ARG A 63 -3.80 1.72 -12.63
CA ARG A 63 -4.52 2.21 -13.80
C ARG A 63 -4.17 3.66 -14.10
N THR A 64 -4.03 4.46 -13.06
CA THR A 64 -3.72 5.88 -13.19
C THR A 64 -2.26 6.10 -13.61
N LEU A 65 -1.36 5.28 -13.07
CA LEU A 65 0.08 5.42 -13.28
C LEU A 65 0.65 4.05 -13.68
N PRO A 66 0.56 3.70 -14.97
CA PRO A 66 1.03 2.36 -15.39
C PRO A 66 2.51 2.09 -15.11
N LYS A 67 3.31 3.15 -14.96
CA LYS A 67 4.74 2.98 -14.67
C LYS A 67 5.08 3.16 -13.21
N VAL A 68 4.08 3.12 -12.34
CA VAL A 68 4.30 3.28 -10.90
C VAL A 68 5.25 2.20 -10.39
N GLN A 69 6.16 2.61 -9.50
CA GLN A 69 7.04 1.68 -8.81
C GLN A 69 6.42 1.28 -7.48
N LYS A 70 6.67 0.04 -7.10
CA LYS A 70 6.08 -0.53 -5.88
C LYS A 70 7.16 -1.22 -5.07
N ALA A 71 6.97 -1.22 -3.75
CA ALA A 71 7.86 -1.93 -2.83
C ALA A 71 7.13 -2.17 -1.53
N VAL A 72 7.64 -3.11 -0.74
CA VAL A 72 7.19 -3.30 0.65
C VAL A 72 8.39 -3.09 1.55
N ARG A 73 8.24 -2.23 2.54
CA ARG A 73 9.21 -2.00 3.61
C ARG A 73 8.43 -1.81 4.90
N TRP A 74 8.95 -2.34 5.99
CA TRP A 74 8.30 -2.19 7.30
C TRP A 74 6.84 -2.63 7.25
N ASN A 75 6.58 -3.74 6.56
CA ASN A 75 5.24 -4.32 6.45
C ASN A 75 4.23 -3.34 5.86
N THR A 76 4.66 -2.52 4.91
CA THR A 76 3.83 -1.48 4.30
C THR A 76 4.12 -1.40 2.82
N PRO A 77 3.09 -1.45 1.97
CA PRO A 77 3.29 -1.20 0.54
C PRO A 77 3.53 0.28 0.28
N PHE A 78 4.49 0.57 -0.59
CA PHE A 78 4.83 1.92 -1.01
C PHE A 78 4.71 2.03 -2.51
N TYR A 79 4.26 3.20 -2.96
CA TYR A 79 4.10 3.52 -4.39
C TYR A 79 4.87 4.79 -4.69
N GLY A 80 5.62 4.77 -5.80
CA GLY A 80 6.44 5.91 -6.16
C GLY A 80 6.69 5.97 -7.65
N MET A 81 7.41 7.02 -8.06
CA MET A 81 7.78 7.20 -9.46
C MET A 81 9.29 7.21 -9.55
N GLU A 82 9.80 6.60 -10.61
CA GLU A 82 11.24 6.50 -10.80
C GLU A 82 11.86 7.89 -10.79
N GLY A 83 12.92 8.05 -9.97
CA GLY A 83 13.63 9.30 -9.88
C GLY A 83 12.95 10.38 -9.06
N GLN A 84 11.75 10.10 -8.54
CA GLN A 84 11.01 11.10 -7.76
C GLN A 84 10.74 10.67 -6.32
N GLY A 85 10.93 9.40 -6.00
CA GLY A 85 10.69 8.91 -4.65
C GLY A 85 9.27 8.41 -4.44
N TRP A 86 8.93 8.18 -3.18
CA TRP A 86 7.68 7.52 -2.80
C TRP A 86 6.63 8.56 -2.46
N PHE A 87 5.41 8.41 -2.99
CA PHE A 87 4.36 9.39 -2.76
C PHE A 87 3.22 8.86 -1.90
N LEU A 88 3.07 7.54 -1.81
CA LEU A 88 1.93 6.94 -1.12
C LEU A 88 2.32 5.62 -0.48
N GLY A 89 1.72 5.33 0.68
CA GLY A 89 1.76 4.02 1.29
C GLY A 89 0.43 3.74 1.95
N PHE A 90 0.15 2.46 2.29
CA PHE A 90 -1.03 2.18 3.10
C PHE A 90 -0.76 1.05 4.08
N HIS A 91 -1.55 1.00 5.14
CA HIS A 91 -1.29 0.15 6.29
C HIS A 91 -2.60 -0.20 6.97
N CYS A 92 -2.73 -1.43 7.45
CA CYS A 92 -3.95 -1.84 8.15
C CYS A 92 -3.89 -1.38 9.61
N ILE A 93 -4.92 -0.63 10.01
CA ILE A 93 -5.18 -0.30 11.41
C ILE A 93 -6.44 -1.07 11.80
N THR A 94 -6.72 -1.16 13.09
CA THR A 94 -7.80 -2.02 13.57
C THR A 94 -9.12 -1.75 12.86
N LYS A 95 -9.53 -0.49 12.75
CA LYS A 95 -10.86 -0.15 12.21
C LYS A 95 -10.83 0.46 10.82
N TYR A 96 -9.65 0.66 10.25
CA TYR A 96 -9.56 1.31 8.94
C TYR A 96 -8.25 0.94 8.27
N VAL A 97 -8.18 1.23 6.98
CA VAL A 97 -6.92 1.21 6.21
C VAL A 97 -6.44 2.65 6.15
N LYS A 98 -5.21 2.88 6.62
CA LYS A 98 -4.64 4.22 6.61
C LYS A 98 -3.85 4.40 5.32
N VAL A 99 -4.26 5.36 4.51
CA VAL A 99 -3.53 5.76 3.31
C VAL A 99 -2.71 6.98 3.66
N THR A 100 -1.40 6.92 3.40
CA THR A 100 -0.47 8.00 3.70
C THR A 100 -0.04 8.67 2.39
N PHE A 101 -0.26 9.97 2.30
CA PHE A 101 0.27 10.78 1.20
C PHE A 101 1.42 11.60 1.76
N PHE A 102 2.64 11.34 1.29
CA PHE A 102 3.83 11.96 1.89
C PHE A 102 3.92 13.46 1.63
N ARG A 103 3.28 13.95 0.56
CA ARG A 103 3.15 15.37 0.29
C ARG A 103 1.69 15.79 0.34
N GLY A 104 0.92 15.16 1.23
CA GLY A 104 -0.52 15.37 1.31
C GLY A 104 -0.93 16.80 1.52
N ALA A 105 -0.13 17.59 2.27
CA ALA A 105 -0.47 18.98 2.51
C ALA A 105 -0.46 19.83 1.23
N SER A 106 0.22 19.35 0.17
CA SER A 106 0.29 20.05 -1.11
C SER A 106 -0.80 19.62 -2.08
N LEU A 107 -1.61 18.63 -1.71
CA LEU A 107 -2.72 18.19 -2.57
C LEU A 107 -3.92 19.12 -2.41
N ARG A 108 -4.74 19.20 -3.44
CA ARG A 108 -5.94 20.06 -3.42
C ARG A 108 -7.14 19.26 -3.87
N PRO A 109 -8.12 19.02 -2.99
CA PRO A 109 -8.11 19.37 -1.57
C PRO A 109 -7.14 18.48 -0.81
N ALA A 110 -6.59 18.96 0.30
CA ALA A 110 -5.69 18.13 1.08
C ALA A 110 -6.47 17.00 1.76
N PRO A 111 -5.88 15.78 1.81
CA PRO A 111 -6.51 14.70 2.58
C PRO A 111 -6.74 15.15 4.02
N PRO A 112 -7.81 14.64 4.68
CA PRO A 112 -8.34 15.31 5.86
C PRO A 112 -7.58 15.09 7.16
N VAL A 113 -6.77 14.02 7.27
CA VAL A 113 -6.18 13.69 8.57
C VAL A 113 -4.74 14.20 8.62
N LYS A 114 -4.47 15.08 9.58
CA LYS A 114 -3.13 15.62 9.74
C LYS A 114 -2.23 14.63 10.45
N SER A 115 -0.93 14.74 10.20
CA SER A 115 0.07 13.95 10.90
C SER A 115 0.99 14.88 11.70
N LYS A 116 1.92 14.28 12.44
CA LYS A 116 2.92 15.05 13.15
C LYS A 116 3.89 15.75 12.21
N GLN A 117 4.02 15.25 10.97
CA GLN A 117 4.87 15.85 9.96
C GLN A 117 4.02 16.75 9.09
N ILE A 118 4.44 17.99 8.94
CA ILE A 118 3.59 19.02 8.33
C ILE A 118 3.20 18.71 6.89
N GLU A 119 4.06 18.03 6.13
CA GLU A 119 3.77 17.70 4.74
C GLU A 119 2.88 16.47 4.58
N VAL A 120 2.86 15.59 5.57
CA VAL A 120 2.20 14.30 5.46
C VAL A 120 0.73 14.42 5.85
N ARG A 121 -0.15 13.83 5.04
CA ARG A 121 -1.57 13.73 5.37
C ARG A 121 -2.02 12.30 5.20
N TYR A 122 -3.03 11.93 5.98
CA TYR A 122 -3.61 10.59 5.92
C TYR A 122 -5.04 10.65 5.42
N PHE A 123 -5.45 9.55 4.81
CA PHE A 123 -6.83 9.32 4.44
C PHE A 123 -7.22 7.95 5.00
N HIS A 124 -8.24 7.90 5.85
CA HIS A 124 -8.67 6.67 6.50
C HIS A 124 -9.87 6.09 5.77
N ILE A 125 -9.80 4.80 5.41
CA ILE A 125 -10.90 4.12 4.75
C ILE A 125 -11.45 3.09 5.73
N PHE A 126 -12.72 3.27 6.12
CA PHE A 126 -13.41 2.38 7.05
C PHE A 126 -14.22 1.36 6.27
N GLU A 127 -14.67 0.31 6.96
CA GLU A 127 -15.35 -0.81 6.32
C GLU A 127 -16.56 -0.37 5.51
N GLU A 128 -17.32 0.57 6.04
CA GLU A 128 -18.58 0.99 5.41
C GLU A 128 -18.42 2.12 4.41
N ASP A 129 -17.20 2.60 4.23
CA ASP A 129 -16.97 3.70 3.32
C ASP A 129 -17.10 3.25 1.87
N LYS A 130 -17.70 4.12 1.07
CA LYS A 130 -17.68 3.98 -0.36
C LYS A 130 -16.47 4.73 -0.88
N ILE A 131 -15.59 4.05 -1.59
CA ILE A 131 -14.37 4.69 -2.07
C ILE A 131 -14.71 5.63 -3.21
N ASP A 132 -14.30 6.90 -3.05
CA ASP A 132 -14.45 7.92 -4.09
C ASP A 132 -13.27 7.79 -5.05
N GLU A 133 -13.49 7.03 -6.13
CA GLU A 133 -12.41 6.72 -7.06
C GLU A 133 -11.93 7.97 -7.80
N GLU A 134 -12.83 8.90 -8.08
CA GLU A 134 -12.42 10.14 -8.75
C GLU A 134 -11.48 10.94 -7.88
N GLN A 135 -11.81 11.08 -6.60
CA GLN A 135 -10.96 11.83 -5.68
C GLN A 135 -9.60 11.16 -5.52
N LEU A 136 -9.59 9.83 -5.40
CA LEU A 136 -8.33 9.12 -5.26
C LEU A 136 -7.48 9.24 -6.52
N THR A 137 -8.09 9.10 -7.70
CA THR A 137 -7.39 9.27 -8.96
C THR A 137 -6.75 10.64 -9.04
N ASP A 138 -7.51 11.68 -8.66
CA ASP A 138 -7.00 13.05 -8.70
C ASP A 138 -5.83 13.24 -7.74
N TRP A 139 -5.96 12.75 -6.51
CA TRP A 139 -4.85 12.84 -5.55
C TRP A 139 -3.61 12.11 -6.04
N ILE A 140 -3.78 10.92 -6.62
CA ILE A 140 -2.68 10.12 -7.11
C ILE A 140 -1.96 10.84 -8.26
N LEU A 141 -2.73 11.43 -9.18
CA LEU A 141 -2.14 12.21 -10.27
C LEU A 141 -1.35 13.39 -9.75
N GLN A 142 -1.93 14.15 -8.80
CA GLN A 142 -1.22 15.28 -8.22
C GLN A 142 0.06 14.83 -7.52
N ALA A 143 -0.05 13.78 -6.70
CA ALA A 143 1.08 13.31 -5.91
C ALA A 143 2.21 12.81 -6.79
N SER A 144 1.89 12.19 -7.93
CA SER A 144 2.91 11.66 -8.83
C SER A 144 3.77 12.74 -9.45
N LYS A 145 3.32 13.99 -9.42
CA LYS A 145 4.04 15.12 -10.01
C LYS A 145 4.83 15.91 -8.98
N LEU A 146 4.73 15.56 -7.73
CA LEU A 146 5.45 16.23 -6.66
C LEU A 146 6.72 15.45 -6.34
N PRO A 147 7.75 16.12 -5.76
CA PRO A 147 8.91 15.38 -5.26
C PRO A 147 8.43 14.45 -4.15
N GLY A 148 8.77 13.16 -4.27
CA GLY A 148 8.40 12.19 -3.25
C GLY A 148 9.42 12.16 -2.12
N GLU A 149 9.23 11.18 -1.23
CA GLU A 149 10.14 10.97 -0.11
C GLU A 149 11.19 9.94 -0.47
N SER A 150 12.39 10.17 0.00
CA SER A 150 13.49 9.23 -0.11
C SER A 150 13.48 8.40 1.17
N LEU A 151 12.76 7.29 1.15
CA LEU A 151 12.54 6.51 2.37
C LEU A 151 13.56 5.40 2.55
N PHE A 152 14.04 4.85 1.46
CA PHE A 152 14.99 3.74 1.50
C PHE A 152 15.72 3.59 0.17
#